data_9df47327defe2c85e3fc7200fa395135
#
_entry.id   9df47327defe2c85e3fc7200fa395135
#
_cell.length_a   1.000
_cell.length_b   1.000
_cell.length_c   1.000
_cell.angle_alpha   90.00
_cell.angle_beta   90.00
_cell.angle_gamma   90.00
#
_symmetry.space_group_name_H-M   'P 1'
#
loop_
_entity.id
_entity.type
_entity.pdbx_description
1 polymer ?
#
loop_
_entity_poly.entity_id
_entity_poly.type
_entity_poly.pdbx_seq_one_letter_code
_entity_poly.pdbx_strand_id
1 'polypeptide(L)' 'MMTTLLAEKLSSFDTFVQIIDGTAELIISGKKYMLKLGDGIIIPAHARHNFNTNEQFKMISTVIKSGYDD' A
#
# COMPACT_ATOMS: atom_id res chain seq x y z
N MET A 1 10.03 -10.92 0.75
CA MET A 1 9.67 -10.66 1.05
C MET A 1 9.36 -10.02 1.93
N MET A 2 8.87 -9.66 2.35
CA MET A 2 8.56 -8.95 3.00
C MET A 2 8.08 -9.12 4.02
N THR A 3 8.05 -8.82 4.76
CA THR A 3 7.73 -8.96 5.71
C THR A 3 6.81 -8.40 6.19
N THR A 4 6.25 -8.24 6.73
CA THR A 4 5.37 -7.82 7.15
C THR A 4 5.30 -6.98 7.99
N LEU A 5 5.07 -6.20 8.15
CA LEU A 5 4.99 -5.39 8.90
C LEU A 5 3.94 -5.05 9.37
N LEU A 6 3.57 -4.87 10.31
CA LEU A 6 2.47 -4.62 10.89
C LEU A 6 2.40 -3.29 11.39
N ALA A 7 3.33 -2.44 11.35
CA ALA A 7 3.27 -1.08 11.82
C ALA A 7 2.60 -0.21 10.80
N GLU A 8 1.84 0.77 11.23
CA GLU A 8 1.28 1.72 10.33
C GLU A 8 2.36 2.63 9.82
N LYS A 9 2.20 3.11 8.61
CA LYS A 9 3.15 3.98 8.00
C LYS A 9 2.49 5.24 7.51
N LEU A 10 3.24 6.33 7.51
CA LEU A 10 2.83 7.56 6.89
C LEU A 10 3.85 7.91 5.84
N SER A 11 3.39 8.35 4.71
CA SER A 11 4.28 8.73 3.64
C SER A 11 4.05 10.20 3.33
N SER A 12 5.11 10.90 3.01
CA SER A 12 5.00 12.28 2.59
C SER A 12 4.53 12.42 1.17
N PHE A 13 4.49 11.35 0.41
CA PHE A 13 4.10 11.39 -0.99
C PHE A 13 3.01 10.38 -1.23
N ASP A 14 2.23 10.59 -2.25
CA ASP A 14 1.28 9.58 -2.69
C ASP A 14 2.04 8.35 -3.14
N THR A 15 1.48 7.20 -2.92
CA THR A 15 2.12 5.95 -3.30
C THR A 15 1.14 5.10 -4.06
N PHE A 16 1.55 4.61 -5.21
CA PHE A 16 0.74 3.67 -5.98
C PHE A 16 1.20 2.26 -5.65
N VAL A 17 0.28 1.42 -5.24
CA VAL A 17 0.58 0.05 -4.91
C VAL A 17 -0.18 -0.85 -5.85
N GLN A 18 0.51 -1.83 -6.41
CA GLN A 18 -0.14 -2.81 -7.29
C GLN A 18 0.25 -4.20 -6.83
N ILE A 19 -0.73 -5.07 -6.72
CA ILE A 19 -0.51 -6.46 -6.32
C ILE A 19 -0.13 -7.25 -7.55
N ILE A 20 1.01 -7.88 -7.51
CA ILE A 20 1.49 -8.67 -8.63
C ILE A 20 1.45 -10.16 -8.34
N ASP A 21 1.13 -10.54 -7.13
CA ASP A 21 0.95 -11.94 -6.80
C ASP A 21 0.23 -12.01 -5.48
N GLY A 22 -0.71 -12.93 -5.35
CA GLY A 22 -1.41 -13.15 -4.10
C GLY A 22 -2.53 -12.15 -3.85
N THR A 23 -2.91 -12.06 -2.61
CA THR A 23 -4.01 -11.21 -2.19
C THR A 23 -3.60 -10.52 -0.90
N ALA A 24 -3.94 -9.27 -0.76
CA ALA A 24 -3.59 -8.53 0.43
C ALA A 24 -4.76 -7.67 0.89
N GLU A 25 -4.87 -7.50 2.18
CA GLU A 25 -5.82 -6.56 2.74
C GLU A 25 -5.06 -5.32 3.13
N LEU A 26 -5.45 -4.19 2.62
CA LEU A 26 -4.81 -2.92 2.92
C LEU A 26 -5.79 -2.05 3.68
N ILE A 27 -5.35 -1.50 4.78
CA ILE A 27 -6.17 -0.62 5.58
C ILE A 27 -5.62 0.79 5.42
N ILE A 28 -6.44 1.70 4.93
CA ILE A 28 -6.05 3.08 4.75
C ILE A 28 -7.02 3.94 5.55
N SER A 29 -6.49 4.67 6.52
CA SER A 29 -7.28 5.56 7.35
C SER A 29 -8.50 4.86 7.94
N GLY A 30 -8.31 3.63 8.33
CA GLY A 30 -9.36 2.83 8.95
C GLY A 30 -10.29 2.10 8.00
N LYS A 31 -10.12 2.28 6.70
CA LYS A 31 -10.95 1.58 5.73
C LYS A 31 -10.19 0.42 5.13
N LYS A 32 -10.88 -0.69 4.97
CA LYS A 32 -10.26 -1.91 4.47
C LYS A 32 -10.50 -2.05 2.98
N TYR A 33 -9.46 -2.45 2.28
CA TYR A 33 -9.53 -2.69 0.85
C TYR A 33 -8.90 -4.04 0.55
N MET A 34 -9.61 -4.89 -0.12
CA MET A 34 -9.06 -6.18 -0.53
C MET A 34 -8.50 -6.05 -1.93
N LEU A 35 -7.24 -6.37 -2.07
CA LEU A 35 -6.55 -6.25 -3.35
C LEU A 35 -6.12 -7.62 -3.82
N LYS A 36 -6.38 -7.90 -5.07
CA LYS A 36 -6.02 -9.16 -5.68
C LYS A 36 -5.04 -8.92 -6.78
N LEU A 37 -4.53 -9.99 -7.34
CA LEU A 37 -3.61 -9.91 -8.46
C LEU A 37 -4.16 -8.96 -9.51
N GLY A 38 -3.38 -7.99 -9.89
CA GLY A 38 -3.73 -7.01 -10.88
C GLY A 38 -4.38 -5.75 -10.33
N ASP A 39 -4.83 -5.77 -9.07
CA ASP A 39 -5.45 -4.60 -8.48
C ASP A 39 -4.40 -3.58 -8.09
N GLY A 40 -4.75 -2.33 -8.19
CA GLY A 40 -3.88 -1.25 -7.76
C GLY A 40 -4.66 -0.21 -7.00
N ILE A 41 -3.97 0.55 -6.17
CA ILE A 41 -4.61 1.56 -5.37
C ILE A 41 -3.59 2.65 -5.08
N ILE A 42 -4.05 3.87 -4.94
CA ILE A 42 -3.20 4.97 -4.57
C ILE A 42 -3.44 5.27 -3.10
N ILE A 43 -2.36 5.27 -2.32
CA ILE A 43 -2.41 5.64 -0.93
C ILE A 43 -2.04 7.10 -0.85
N PRO A 44 -2.94 7.97 -0.43
CA PRO A 44 -2.66 9.40 -0.39
C PRO A 44 -1.54 9.74 0.58
N ALA A 45 -0.85 10.82 0.32
CA ALA A 45 0.18 11.29 1.22
C ALA A 45 -0.43 11.54 2.59
N HIS A 46 0.34 11.25 3.60
CA HIS A 46 -0.03 11.47 4.99
C HIS A 46 -1.20 10.62 5.48
N ALA A 47 -1.64 9.65 4.70
CA ALA A 47 -2.67 8.74 5.16
C ALA A 47 -2.03 7.58 5.89
N ARG A 48 -2.61 7.19 6.99
CA ARG A 48 -2.13 6.01 7.70
C ARG A 48 -2.53 4.77 6.95
N HIS A 49 -1.62 3.86 6.82
CA HIS A 49 -1.95 2.62 6.11
C HIS A 49 -1.12 1.48 6.67
N ASN A 50 -1.66 0.30 6.55
CA ASN A 50 -0.92 -0.92 6.88
C ASN A 50 -1.57 -2.08 6.16
N PHE A 51 -0.79 -3.12 5.97
CA PHE A 51 -1.29 -4.34 5.38
C PHE A 51 -1.66 -5.30 6.50
N ASN A 52 -2.80 -5.93 6.35
CA ASN A 52 -3.27 -6.88 7.32
C ASN A 52 -3.64 -8.15 6.58
N THR A 53 -2.68 -9.04 6.40
CA THR A 53 -2.93 -10.25 5.65
C THR A 53 -2.12 -11.38 6.27
N ASN A 54 -2.67 -12.57 6.20
CA ASN A 54 -2.00 -13.74 6.70
C ASN A 54 -1.31 -14.50 5.62
N GLU A 55 -1.44 -14.06 4.37
CA GLU A 55 -0.89 -14.83 3.28
C GLU A 55 0.20 -14.05 2.61
N GLN A 56 1.07 -14.75 1.96
CA GLN A 56 2.13 -14.09 1.25
C GLN A 56 1.59 -13.40 0.03
N PHE A 57 2.14 -12.28 -0.29
CA PHE A 57 1.76 -11.55 -1.48
C PHE A 57 2.97 -10.76 -1.96
N LYS A 58 2.90 -10.34 -3.22
CA LYS A 58 3.93 -9.50 -3.79
C LYS A 58 3.30 -8.25 -4.34
N MET A 59 3.96 -7.14 -4.14
CA MET A 59 3.45 -5.88 -4.64
C MET A 59 4.57 -5.02 -5.16
N ILE A 60 4.21 -4.07 -5.98
CA ILE A 60 5.10 -3.02 -6.44
C ILE A 60 4.58 -1.73 -5.86
N SER A 61 5.45 -0.98 -5.22
CA SER A 61 5.11 0.31 -4.68
C SER A 61 5.87 1.38 -5.43
N THR A 62 5.17 2.38 -5.89
CA THR A 62 5.79 3.47 -6.61
C THR A 62 5.42 4.78 -5.93
N VAL A 63 6.41 5.52 -5.52
CA VAL A 63 6.18 6.81 -4.90
C VAL A 63 6.00 7.84 -6.00
N ILE A 64 4.93 8.60 -5.92
CA ILE A 64 4.63 9.59 -6.92
C ILE A 64 5.11 10.93 -6.41
N LYS A 65 6.13 11.46 -7.03
CA LYS A 65 6.73 12.69 -6.59
C LYS A 65 6.43 13.88 -7.47
N SER A 66 5.71 13.63 -8.54
CA SER A 66 5.38 14.67 -9.46
C SER A 66 4.52 15.69 -8.80
N GLY A 67 4.81 16.92 -8.90
CA GLY A 67 4.03 17.97 -8.30
C GLY A 67 4.42 18.35 -6.91
N TYR A 68 5.35 17.64 -6.29
CA TYR A 68 5.83 18.02 -5.00
C TYR A 68 7.09 18.84 -5.16
N ASP A 69 7.16 19.92 -4.39
CA ASP A 69 8.25 20.69 -4.50
C ASP A 69 9.08 20.54 -3.54
N ASP A 70 10.06 20.54 -3.50
CA ASP A 70 10.78 20.41 -2.49
C ASP A 70 11.53 21.18 -2.23
#